data_032fe38c3ed5dd268e36e72e1d91f3ae
#
_entry.id   032fe38c3ed5dd268e36e72e1d91f3ae
#
_cell.length_a   1.000
_cell.length_b   1.000
_cell.length_c   1.000
_cell.angle_alpha   90.00
_cell.angle_beta   90.00
_cell.angle_gamma   90.00
#
_symmetry.space_group_name_H-M   'P 1'
#
loop_
_entity.id
_entity.type
_entity.pdbx_description
1 polymer ?
#
loop_
_entity_poly.entity_id
_entity_poly.type
_entity_poly.pdbx_seq_one_letter_code
_entity_poly.pdbx_strand_id
1 'polypeptide(L)'
;VKITPEGLTGYNTDAYGFRRSLLNLLGDVRPEKALVLGTGGASKAVKYVLEQLGITFDAVSRDGKNGAYTYGDLSEEIVRAHRLIVNATPLGTFPNVEGCPVLPYEALGAGHFLFDLVYNPAVTEFLKRGAAQGAATRNGYDMLVGQAEKAWEIWNE
;
A
#
# COMPACT_ATOMS: atom_id res chain seq x y z
N VAL A 1 -12.45 -2.92 -17.88
CA VAL A 1 -12.48 -2.66 -19.33
C VAL A 1 -13.87 -2.18 -19.70
N LYS A 2 -13.95 -1.08 -20.44
CA LYS A 2 -15.19 -0.58 -21.05
C LYS A 2 -15.21 -0.98 -22.53
N ILE A 3 -16.34 -1.49 -22.97
CA ILE A 3 -16.56 -1.90 -24.36
C ILE A 3 -17.48 -0.85 -25.01
N THR A 4 -17.02 -0.22 -26.08
CA THR A 4 -17.80 0.74 -26.87
C THR A 4 -17.76 0.34 -28.34
N PRO A 5 -18.61 0.91 -29.20
CA PRO A 5 -18.53 0.66 -30.65
C PRO A 5 -17.15 1.00 -31.26
N GLU A 6 -16.40 1.92 -30.64
CA GLU A 6 -15.07 2.36 -31.08
C GLU A 6 -13.94 1.42 -30.60
N GLY A 7 -14.22 0.49 -29.68
CA GLY A 7 -13.24 -0.49 -29.21
C GLY A 7 -13.24 -0.75 -27.71
N LEU A 8 -12.12 -1.28 -27.22
CA LEU A 8 -11.90 -1.64 -25.82
C LEU A 8 -11.01 -0.60 -25.13
N THR A 9 -11.46 -0.07 -24.00
CA THR A 9 -10.67 0.84 -23.18
C THR A 9 -10.42 0.22 -21.80
N GLY A 10 -9.14 0.14 -21.42
CA GLY A 10 -8.71 -0.34 -20.10
C GLY A 10 -8.62 0.81 -19.10
N TYR A 11 -9.08 0.57 -17.88
CA TYR A 11 -8.97 1.51 -16.76
C TYR A 11 -8.34 0.80 -15.56
N ASN A 12 -7.50 1.52 -14.82
CA ASN A 12 -6.93 1.03 -13.57
C ASN A 12 -7.68 1.61 -12.38
N THR A 13 -8.74 0.92 -11.97
CA THR A 13 -9.57 1.33 -10.83
C THR A 13 -8.91 1.07 -9.48
N ASP A 14 -7.95 0.15 -9.40
CA ASP A 14 -7.16 -0.08 -8.18
C ASP A 14 -6.31 1.15 -7.83
N ALA A 15 -5.69 1.77 -8.83
CA ALA A 15 -4.93 3.01 -8.62
C ALA A 15 -5.82 4.13 -8.09
N TYR A 16 -7.05 4.27 -8.61
CA TYR A 16 -8.02 5.24 -8.12
C TYR A 16 -8.40 4.98 -6.66
N GLY A 17 -8.78 3.75 -6.33
CA GLY A 17 -9.16 3.36 -4.98
C GLY A 17 -8.02 3.55 -3.97
N PHE A 18 -6.81 3.13 -4.32
CA PHE A 18 -5.63 3.32 -3.49
C PHE A 18 -5.32 4.80 -3.27
N ARG A 19 -5.29 5.62 -4.34
CA ARG A 19 -5.01 7.05 -4.24
C ARG A 19 -5.98 7.76 -3.30
N ARG A 20 -7.29 7.51 -3.45
CA ARG A 20 -8.33 8.11 -2.61
C ARG A 20 -8.14 7.73 -1.13
N SER A 21 -7.94 6.44 -0.86
CA SER A 21 -7.75 5.93 0.50
C SER A 21 -6.45 6.41 1.14
N LEU A 22 -5.35 6.44 0.37
CA LEU A 22 -4.06 6.95 0.84
C LEU A 22 -4.14 8.44 1.21
N LEU A 23 -4.76 9.27 0.38
CA LEU A 23 -4.91 10.69 0.66
C LEU A 23 -5.75 10.95 1.93
N ASN A 24 -6.76 10.11 2.18
CA ASN A 24 -7.53 10.17 3.42
C ASN A 24 -6.68 9.81 4.66
N LEU A 25 -5.76 8.86 4.52
CA LEU A 25 -4.83 8.52 5.61
C LEU A 25 -3.83 9.65 5.87
N LEU A 26 -3.25 10.21 4.81
CA LEU A 26 -2.18 11.21 4.91
C LEU A 26 -2.69 12.59 5.30
N GLY A 27 -3.94 12.94 4.98
CA GLY A 27 -4.43 14.31 5.13
C GLY A 27 -3.57 15.28 4.34
N ASP A 28 -3.05 16.32 5.02
CA ASP A 28 -2.16 17.32 4.41
C ASP A 28 -0.68 16.91 4.39
N VAL A 29 -0.33 15.79 5.05
CA VAL A 29 1.05 15.31 5.09
C VAL A 29 1.42 14.67 3.76
N ARG A 30 2.62 14.98 3.26
CA ARG A 30 3.22 14.33 2.08
C ARG A 30 4.57 13.75 2.48
N PRO A 31 4.63 12.45 2.78
CA PRO A 31 5.89 11.78 3.06
C PRO A 31 6.84 11.91 1.88
N GLU A 32 8.11 12.16 2.16
CA GLU A 32 9.13 12.28 1.12
C GLU A 32 9.46 10.92 0.50
N LYS A 33 9.47 9.87 1.36
CA LYS A 33 9.81 8.50 0.95
C LYS A 33 8.83 7.46 1.47
N ALA A 34 8.61 6.44 0.64
CA ALA A 34 7.81 5.27 0.99
C ALA A 34 8.58 3.96 0.78
N LEU A 35 8.31 2.97 1.64
CA LEU A 35 8.65 1.56 1.38
C LEU A 35 7.41 0.87 0.79
N VAL A 36 7.58 0.18 -0.33
CA VAL A 36 6.55 -0.68 -0.91
C VAL A 36 6.96 -2.13 -0.71
N LEU A 37 6.28 -2.81 0.19
CA LEU A 37 6.56 -4.21 0.51
C LEU A 37 5.87 -5.10 -0.52
N GLY A 38 6.68 -5.83 -1.30
CA GLY A 38 6.22 -6.66 -2.40
C GLY A 38 6.42 -6.04 -3.78
N THR A 39 6.61 -6.89 -4.78
CA THR A 39 6.89 -6.52 -6.18
C THR A 39 5.92 -7.16 -7.17
N GLY A 40 4.80 -7.72 -6.68
CA GLY A 40 3.75 -8.34 -7.48
C GLY A 40 2.83 -7.33 -8.18
N GLY A 41 1.74 -7.86 -8.76
CA GLY A 41 0.78 -7.06 -9.55
C GLY A 41 0.17 -5.88 -8.78
N ALA A 42 -0.22 -6.09 -7.52
CA ALA A 42 -0.82 -5.05 -6.68
C ALA A 42 0.15 -3.88 -6.42
N SER A 43 1.45 -4.15 -6.32
CA SER A 43 2.46 -3.10 -6.12
C SER A 43 2.56 -2.11 -7.28
N LYS A 44 2.16 -2.50 -8.49
CA LYS A 44 2.20 -1.62 -9.67
C LYS A 44 1.28 -0.43 -9.53
N ALA A 45 0.04 -0.66 -9.07
CA ALA A 45 -0.91 0.42 -8.81
C ALA A 45 -0.41 1.37 -7.71
N VAL A 46 0.17 0.79 -6.64
CA VAL A 46 0.78 1.57 -5.55
C VAL A 46 1.89 2.47 -6.07
N LYS A 47 2.86 1.91 -6.78
CA LYS A 47 4.01 2.66 -7.34
C LYS A 47 3.55 3.78 -8.26
N TYR A 48 2.62 3.49 -9.17
CA TYR A 48 2.04 4.50 -10.07
C TYR A 48 1.45 5.68 -9.30
N VAL A 49 0.67 5.42 -8.25
CA VAL A 49 0.07 6.49 -7.45
C VAL A 49 1.12 7.29 -6.68
N LEU A 50 2.13 6.64 -6.11
CA LEU A 50 3.21 7.33 -5.41
C LEU A 50 3.98 8.27 -6.35
N GLU A 51 4.27 7.83 -7.58
CA GLU A 51 4.89 8.67 -8.63
C GLU A 51 4.02 9.90 -8.93
N GLN A 52 2.70 9.72 -9.10
CA GLN A 52 1.75 10.82 -9.35
C GLN A 52 1.68 11.82 -8.19
N LEU A 53 1.93 11.38 -6.97
CA LEU A 53 1.95 12.22 -5.78
C LEU A 53 3.33 12.83 -5.48
N GLY A 54 4.36 12.53 -6.28
CA GLY A 54 5.71 12.99 -6.07
C GLY A 54 6.40 12.35 -4.85
N ILE A 55 5.92 11.20 -4.39
CA ILE A 55 6.52 10.45 -3.28
C ILE A 55 7.51 9.45 -3.86
N THR A 56 8.79 9.60 -3.54
CA THR A 56 9.80 8.62 -3.93
C THR A 56 9.61 7.32 -3.14
N PHE A 57 9.96 6.18 -3.73
CA PHE A 57 9.79 4.91 -3.04
C PHE A 57 10.91 3.93 -3.34
N ASP A 58 11.11 3.04 -2.38
CA ASP A 58 11.96 1.86 -2.52
C ASP A 58 11.10 0.60 -2.36
N ALA A 59 11.24 -0.35 -3.28
CA ALA A 59 10.52 -1.61 -3.22
C ALA A 59 11.32 -2.65 -2.42
N VAL A 60 10.61 -3.49 -1.68
CA VAL A 60 11.17 -4.60 -0.90
C VAL A 60 10.67 -5.91 -1.47
N SER A 61 11.58 -6.83 -1.79
CA SER A 61 11.25 -8.17 -2.28
C SER A 61 11.95 -9.25 -1.45
N ARG A 62 11.45 -10.49 -1.55
CA ARG A 62 12.00 -11.63 -0.80
C ARG A 62 13.43 -12.00 -1.23
N ASP A 63 13.74 -11.83 -2.50
CA ASP A 63 14.98 -12.28 -3.12
C ASP A 63 15.84 -11.13 -3.67
N GLY A 64 15.46 -9.88 -3.42
CA GLY A 64 16.15 -8.69 -3.93
C GLY A 64 15.92 -8.41 -5.42
N LYS A 65 15.19 -9.28 -6.13
CA LYS A 65 14.86 -9.05 -7.54
C LYS A 65 13.73 -8.03 -7.66
N ASN A 66 13.87 -7.09 -8.60
CA ASN A 66 12.91 -6.01 -8.81
C ASN A 66 12.62 -5.14 -7.57
N GLY A 67 13.51 -5.16 -6.58
CA GLY A 67 13.44 -4.33 -5.38
C GLY A 67 14.79 -3.69 -5.07
N ALA A 68 14.76 -2.60 -4.29
CA ALA A 68 15.96 -1.95 -3.77
C ALA A 68 16.52 -2.69 -2.54
N TYR A 69 15.64 -3.36 -1.80
CA TYR A 69 15.97 -4.08 -0.57
C TYR A 69 15.37 -5.48 -0.54
N THR A 70 16.01 -6.37 0.21
CA THR A 70 15.36 -7.54 0.79
C THR A 70 14.83 -7.21 2.19
N TYR A 71 14.01 -8.07 2.79
CA TYR A 71 13.56 -7.87 4.17
C TYR A 71 14.72 -7.91 5.17
N GLY A 72 15.78 -8.68 4.87
CA GLY A 72 16.99 -8.74 5.68
C GLY A 72 17.83 -7.44 5.67
N ASP A 73 17.68 -6.60 4.66
CA ASP A 73 18.36 -5.33 4.53
C ASP A 73 17.71 -4.20 5.33
N LEU A 74 16.44 -4.38 5.77
CA LEU A 74 15.67 -3.34 6.45
C LEU A 74 16.20 -3.08 7.87
N SER A 75 17.09 -2.09 7.98
CA SER A 75 17.55 -1.57 9.27
C SER A 75 16.53 -0.59 9.86
N GLU A 76 16.70 -0.28 11.15
CA GLU A 76 15.92 0.79 11.80
C GLU A 76 16.10 2.14 11.10
N GLU A 77 17.31 2.44 10.62
CA GLU A 77 17.61 3.68 9.89
C GLU A 77 16.78 3.78 8.59
N ILE A 78 16.72 2.69 7.81
CA ILE A 78 15.92 2.63 6.58
C ILE A 78 14.44 2.83 6.91
N VAL A 79 13.93 2.15 7.93
CA VAL A 79 12.52 2.29 8.32
C VAL A 79 12.22 3.71 8.79
N ARG A 80 13.08 4.33 9.60
CA ARG A 80 12.91 5.73 10.03
C ARG A 80 12.92 6.73 8.88
N ALA A 81 13.70 6.46 7.82
CA ALA A 81 13.78 7.33 6.64
C ALA A 81 12.53 7.25 5.74
N HIS A 82 11.74 6.19 5.84
CA HIS A 82 10.55 5.95 5.03
C HIS A 82 9.29 6.09 5.88
N ARG A 83 8.71 7.27 5.89
CA ARG A 83 7.56 7.58 6.75
C ARG A 83 6.25 6.94 6.30
N LEU A 84 6.16 6.50 5.05
CA LEU A 84 5.03 5.72 4.54
C LEU A 84 5.51 4.30 4.24
N ILE A 85 4.80 3.31 4.76
CA ILE A 85 5.07 1.89 4.47
C ILE A 85 3.78 1.26 3.97
N VAL A 86 3.82 0.70 2.76
CA VAL A 86 2.67 0.07 2.11
C VAL A 86 2.91 -1.42 1.98
N ASN A 87 2.08 -2.24 2.63
CA ASN A 87 2.09 -3.68 2.41
C ASN A 87 1.26 -4.02 1.16
N ALA A 88 1.96 -4.36 0.08
CA ALA A 88 1.38 -4.86 -1.16
C ALA A 88 1.57 -6.38 -1.33
N THR A 89 1.86 -7.09 -0.23
CA THR A 89 1.94 -8.56 -0.18
C THR A 89 0.62 -9.14 0.37
N PRO A 90 0.36 -10.45 0.17
CA PRO A 90 -0.79 -11.11 0.78
C PRO A 90 -0.60 -11.49 2.25
N LEU A 91 0.54 -11.16 2.87
CA LEU A 91 0.83 -11.51 4.27
C LEU A 91 -0.22 -10.92 5.22
N GLY A 92 -0.75 -11.74 6.09
CA GLY A 92 -1.78 -11.35 7.05
C GLY A 92 -3.21 -11.50 6.56
N THR A 93 -3.42 -11.92 5.31
CA THR A 93 -4.75 -12.21 4.75
C THR A 93 -5.34 -13.48 5.38
N PHE A 94 -6.63 -13.42 5.71
CA PHE A 94 -7.37 -14.61 6.16
C PHE A 94 -7.18 -15.78 5.16
N PRO A 95 -6.96 -17.02 5.62
CA PRO A 95 -7.00 -17.49 7.00
C PRO A 95 -5.68 -17.35 7.79
N ASN A 96 -4.55 -16.99 7.16
CA ASN A 96 -3.22 -16.92 7.78
C ASN A 96 -2.98 -15.52 8.40
N VAL A 97 -3.83 -15.15 9.34
CA VAL A 97 -3.92 -13.79 9.90
C VAL A 97 -2.74 -13.40 10.80
N GLU A 98 -1.96 -14.36 11.28
CA GLU A 98 -0.76 -14.14 12.10
C GLU A 98 0.47 -13.70 11.29
N GLY A 99 0.43 -13.85 9.97
CA GLY A 99 1.51 -13.43 9.08
C GLY A 99 1.64 -11.92 8.99
N CYS A 100 2.87 -11.42 8.98
CA CYS A 100 3.15 -10.01 8.71
C CYS A 100 4.53 -9.85 8.08
N PRO A 101 4.78 -8.73 7.36
CA PRO A 101 6.11 -8.41 6.87
C PRO A 101 7.13 -8.29 8.00
N VAL A 102 8.34 -8.81 7.77
CA VAL A 102 9.44 -8.74 8.72
C VAL A 102 10.16 -7.40 8.57
N LEU A 103 10.01 -6.53 9.56
CA LEU A 103 10.73 -5.25 9.65
C LEU A 103 10.93 -4.86 11.13
N PRO A 104 11.88 -3.96 11.42
CA PRO A 104 12.09 -3.48 12.78
C PRO A 104 10.97 -2.51 13.19
N TYR A 105 9.86 -3.05 13.69
CA TYR A 105 8.67 -2.29 14.08
C TYR A 105 8.95 -1.24 15.18
N GLU A 106 9.93 -1.49 16.03
CA GLU A 106 10.40 -0.56 17.06
C GLU A 106 10.97 0.76 16.49
N ALA A 107 11.32 0.79 15.21
CA ALA A 107 11.74 2.01 14.52
C ALA A 107 10.59 2.91 14.10
N LEU A 108 9.36 2.42 14.17
CA LEU A 108 8.15 3.19 13.85
C LEU A 108 7.77 4.14 14.98
N GLY A 109 7.02 5.17 14.66
CA GLY A 109 6.53 6.14 15.64
C GLY A 109 5.38 6.98 15.08
N ALA A 110 4.99 8.02 15.81
CA ALA A 110 3.85 8.89 15.48
C ALA A 110 3.96 9.62 14.14
N GLY A 111 5.16 9.70 13.55
CA GLY A 111 5.39 10.28 12.24
C GLY A 111 5.24 9.30 11.08
N HIS A 112 4.95 8.03 11.33
CA HIS A 112 4.80 6.99 10.32
C HIS A 112 3.34 6.76 9.93
N PHE A 113 3.14 6.34 8.68
CA PHE A 113 1.88 5.94 8.10
C PHE A 113 2.02 4.53 7.54
N LEU A 114 1.16 3.62 7.95
CA LEU A 114 1.13 2.24 7.46
C LEU A 114 -0.16 2.01 6.69
N PHE A 115 -0.02 1.61 5.44
CA PHE A 115 -1.14 1.23 4.59
C PHE A 115 -1.04 -0.26 4.25
N ASP A 116 -2.07 -1.03 4.55
CA ASP A 116 -2.15 -2.45 4.18
C ASP A 116 -3.19 -2.64 3.08
N LEU A 117 -2.81 -3.24 1.94
CA LEU A 117 -3.77 -3.58 0.90
C LEU A 117 -4.71 -4.70 1.33
N VAL A 118 -4.34 -5.48 2.33
CA VAL A 118 -5.20 -6.51 2.93
C VAL A 118 -6.37 -5.82 3.64
N TYR A 119 -7.58 -6.33 3.45
CA TYR A 119 -8.81 -5.81 4.08
C TYR A 119 -9.52 -6.84 4.97
N ASN A 120 -9.15 -8.10 4.88
CA ASN A 120 -9.65 -9.15 5.74
C ASN A 120 -8.48 -9.98 6.32
N PRO A 121 -8.22 -9.87 7.61
CA PRO A 121 -8.96 -9.17 8.66
C PRO A 121 -8.87 -7.63 8.55
N ALA A 122 -9.78 -6.92 9.23
CA ALA A 122 -9.80 -5.45 9.24
C ALA A 122 -8.56 -4.85 9.91
N VAL A 123 -8.02 -5.51 10.92
CA VAL A 123 -6.75 -5.16 11.57
C VAL A 123 -5.79 -6.32 11.38
N THR A 124 -4.84 -6.16 10.48
CA THR A 124 -3.77 -7.13 10.26
C THR A 124 -2.70 -7.03 11.34
N GLU A 125 -1.89 -8.07 11.49
CA GLU A 125 -0.76 -8.04 12.42
C GLU A 125 0.23 -6.91 12.08
N PHE A 126 0.44 -6.62 10.79
CA PHE A 126 1.23 -5.48 10.32
C PHE A 126 0.70 -4.15 10.87
N LEU A 127 -0.59 -3.88 10.70
CA LEU A 127 -1.20 -2.63 11.19
C LEU A 127 -1.23 -2.56 12.71
N LYS A 128 -1.49 -3.68 13.38
CA LYS A 128 -1.49 -3.77 14.85
C LYS A 128 -0.14 -3.40 15.43
N ARG A 129 0.94 -3.93 14.89
CA ARG A 129 2.31 -3.62 15.34
C ARG A 129 2.69 -2.17 15.07
N GLY A 130 2.28 -1.62 13.93
CA GLY A 130 2.47 -0.21 13.62
C GLY A 130 1.73 0.71 14.57
N ALA A 131 0.46 0.43 14.83
CA ALA A 131 -0.37 1.20 15.77
C ALA A 131 0.19 1.16 17.21
N ALA A 132 0.75 0.04 17.64
CA ALA A 132 1.39 -0.09 18.96
C ALA A 132 2.61 0.85 19.11
N GLN A 133 3.24 1.26 18.02
CA GLN A 133 4.33 2.24 17.99
C GLN A 133 3.84 3.68 17.76
N GLY A 134 2.54 3.91 17.63
CA GLY A 134 1.94 5.23 17.44
C GLY A 134 1.77 5.62 15.96
N ALA A 135 2.04 4.74 15.00
CA ALA A 135 1.83 5.03 13.58
C ALA A 135 0.34 5.14 13.24
N ALA A 136 0.01 6.01 12.29
CA ALA A 136 -1.32 6.05 11.69
C ALA A 136 -1.48 4.88 10.71
N THR A 137 -2.62 4.21 10.73
CA THR A 137 -2.84 2.99 9.97
C THR A 137 -4.10 3.02 9.12
N ARG A 138 -4.08 2.31 7.99
CA ARG A 138 -5.22 2.13 7.08
C ARG A 138 -5.17 0.74 6.46
N ASN A 139 -6.31 0.04 6.44
CA ASN A 139 -6.46 -1.22 5.70
C ASN A 139 -6.94 -0.99 4.26
N GLY A 140 -7.05 -2.07 3.48
CA GLY A 140 -7.42 -2.04 2.08
C GLY A 140 -8.92 -1.93 1.78
N TYR A 141 -9.80 -1.83 2.78
CA TYR A 141 -11.24 -1.86 2.55
C TYR A 141 -11.75 -0.67 1.73
N ASP A 142 -11.35 0.55 2.09
CA ASP A 142 -11.76 1.76 1.34
C ASP A 142 -11.19 1.78 -0.09
N MET A 143 -10.01 1.18 -0.29
CA MET A 143 -9.46 0.97 -1.63
C MET A 143 -10.33 0.01 -2.44
N LEU A 144 -10.77 -1.10 -1.84
CA LEU A 144 -11.67 -2.08 -2.47
C LEU A 144 -13.00 -1.44 -2.88
N VAL A 145 -13.62 -0.67 -1.97
CA VAL A 145 -14.87 0.05 -2.25
C VAL A 145 -14.66 1.08 -3.36
N GLY A 146 -13.64 1.91 -3.24
CA GLY A 146 -13.36 2.98 -4.21
C GLY A 146 -13.10 2.46 -5.63
N GLN A 147 -12.40 1.32 -5.78
CA GLN A 147 -12.18 0.72 -7.10
C GLN A 147 -13.51 0.19 -7.70
N ALA A 148 -14.39 -0.38 -6.87
CA ALA A 148 -15.67 -0.89 -7.33
C ALA A 148 -16.63 0.24 -7.74
N GLU A 149 -16.70 1.31 -6.95
CA GLU A 149 -17.47 2.52 -7.27
C GLU A 149 -17.00 3.12 -8.60
N LYS A 150 -15.67 3.25 -8.77
CA LYS A 150 -15.11 3.81 -10.02
C LYS A 150 -15.33 2.91 -11.23
N ALA A 151 -15.27 1.61 -11.07
CA ALA A 151 -15.60 0.67 -12.13
C ALA A 151 -17.06 0.82 -12.56
N TRP A 152 -17.97 0.93 -11.58
CA TRP A 152 -19.40 1.14 -11.83
C TRP A 152 -19.67 2.45 -12.59
N GLU A 153 -19.06 3.56 -12.19
CA GLU A 153 -19.15 4.84 -12.89
C GLU A 153 -18.76 4.69 -14.36
N ILE A 154 -17.57 4.12 -14.62
CA ILE A 154 -17.01 3.93 -15.97
C ILE A 154 -17.95 3.11 -16.87
N TRP A 155 -18.59 2.09 -16.31
CA TRP A 155 -19.49 1.24 -17.08
C TRP A 155 -20.84 1.90 -17.41
N ASN A 156 -21.25 2.89 -16.63
CA ASN A 156 -22.52 3.59 -16.78
C ASN A 156 -22.42 4.97 -17.44
N GLU A 157 -21.21 5.44 -17.77
CA GLU A 157 -20.94 6.59 -18.64
C GLU A 157 -21.13 6.21 -20.13
#